data_e91a649339bbc9091a61d611b70b5e23
#
_entry.id   e91a649339bbc9091a61d611b70b5e23
#
_cell.length_a   1.000
_cell.length_b   1.000
_cell.length_c   1.000
_cell.angle_alpha   90.00
_cell.angle_beta   90.00
_cell.angle_gamma   90.00
#
_symmetry.space_group_name_H-M   'P 1'
#
loop_
_entity.id
_entity.type
_entity.pdbx_description
1 polymer ?
#
loop_
_entity_poly.entity_id
_entity_poly.type
_entity_poly.pdbx_seq_one_letter_code
_entity_poly.pdbx_strand_id
1 'polypeptide(L)'
;MSTNNTEYLAKRQLKRGTAGWLLLAGLGVSYVISGDFAGWNFGIAEAGWGGFAIAAVLMAVMYLALVLSLAEMSAAIPAAGGGYSFARQAMGPAGGYLTGLAVLIEYALAPAAIVIFIGSAVEALTGFNGPWVYALFYLLFVGIHLAGVGEALKVMMVISGLAVLAIIATAFVLITNFDAS
;
A
#
# COMPACT_ATOMS: atom_id res chain seq x y z
N MET A 1 21.69 -25.65 -7.10
CA MET A 1 20.73 -25.21 -6.06
C MET A 1 21.00 -26.06 -4.82
N SER A 2 21.31 -25.46 -3.67
CA SER A 2 21.61 -26.26 -2.48
C SER A 2 20.32 -26.91 -1.96
N THR A 3 20.40 -28.12 -1.46
CA THR A 3 19.28 -28.89 -0.84
C THR A 3 18.51 -28.08 0.22
N ASN A 4 19.17 -27.15 0.87
CA ASN A 4 18.63 -26.24 1.87
C ASN A 4 17.61 -25.22 1.30
N ASN A 5 17.75 -24.82 0.04
CA ASN A 5 16.82 -23.90 -0.61
C ASN A 5 15.54 -24.60 -1.08
N THR A 6 15.64 -25.86 -1.51
CA THR A 6 14.46 -26.63 -1.94
C THR A 6 13.56 -26.98 -0.76
N GLU A 7 14.12 -27.34 0.37
CA GLU A 7 13.36 -27.62 1.61
C GLU A 7 12.72 -26.34 2.18
N TYR A 8 13.42 -25.20 2.10
CA TYR A 8 12.89 -23.89 2.50
C TYR A 8 11.67 -23.48 1.67
N LEU A 9 11.73 -23.64 0.35
CA LEU A 9 10.63 -23.31 -0.56
C LEU A 9 9.44 -24.26 -0.39
N ALA A 10 9.70 -25.55 -0.16
CA ALA A 10 8.65 -26.56 0.06
C ALA A 10 7.80 -26.28 1.31
N LYS A 11 8.41 -25.74 2.37
CA LYS A 11 7.71 -25.37 3.62
C LYS A 11 6.91 -24.06 3.51
N ARG A 12 7.14 -23.24 2.48
CA ARG A 12 6.56 -21.90 2.32
C ARG A 12 5.71 -21.75 1.05
N GLN A 13 5.04 -22.79 0.65
CA GLN A 13 4.13 -22.73 -0.48
C GLN A 13 2.93 -21.84 -0.19
N LEU A 14 2.52 -21.05 -1.18
CA LEU A 14 1.31 -20.25 -1.10
C LEU A 14 0.07 -21.14 -1.06
N LYS A 15 -0.85 -20.85 -0.15
CA LYS A 15 -2.15 -21.51 -0.09
C LYS A 15 -2.97 -21.07 -1.30
N ARG A 16 -3.31 -22.00 -2.19
CA ARG A 16 -4.09 -21.71 -3.40
C ARG A 16 -5.51 -21.29 -3.05
N GLY A 17 -6.08 -20.34 -3.81
CA GLY A 17 -7.49 -19.96 -3.71
C GLY A 17 -7.83 -19.02 -2.55
N THR A 18 -6.85 -18.44 -1.85
CA THR A 18 -7.09 -17.55 -0.70
C THR A 18 -7.61 -16.18 -1.13
N ALA A 19 -7.20 -15.67 -2.30
CA ALA A 19 -7.66 -14.40 -2.85
C ALA A 19 -7.77 -14.49 -4.37
N GLY A 20 -8.88 -14.02 -4.94
CA GLY A 20 -9.04 -13.84 -6.37
C GLY A 20 -8.33 -12.58 -6.87
N TRP A 21 -8.14 -12.48 -8.19
CA TRP A 21 -7.45 -11.35 -8.82
C TRP A 21 -8.12 -9.99 -8.49
N LEU A 22 -9.45 -9.95 -8.35
CA LEU A 22 -10.19 -8.73 -8.02
C LEU A 22 -9.88 -8.23 -6.60
N LEU A 23 -9.77 -9.14 -5.62
CA LEU A 23 -9.37 -8.81 -4.25
C LEU A 23 -7.92 -8.30 -4.20
N LEU A 24 -7.04 -8.91 -4.97
CA LEU A 24 -5.64 -8.47 -5.07
C LEU A 24 -5.51 -7.10 -5.76
N ALA A 25 -6.28 -6.87 -6.83
CA ALA A 25 -6.34 -5.56 -7.48
C ALA A 25 -6.90 -4.48 -6.52
N GLY A 26 -7.98 -4.78 -5.80
CA GLY A 26 -8.54 -3.90 -4.78
C GLY A 26 -7.55 -3.58 -3.66
N LEU A 27 -6.76 -4.56 -3.22
CA LEU A 27 -5.68 -4.35 -2.26
C LEU A 27 -4.63 -3.37 -2.80
N GLY A 28 -4.19 -3.55 -4.06
CA GLY A 28 -3.23 -2.64 -4.70
C GLY A 28 -3.75 -1.20 -4.76
N VAL A 29 -5.00 -1.01 -5.17
CA VAL A 29 -5.65 0.32 -5.21
C VAL A 29 -5.73 0.92 -3.81
N SER A 30 -6.06 0.13 -2.77
CA SER A 30 -6.11 0.59 -1.38
C SER A 30 -4.79 1.18 -0.88
N TYR A 31 -3.69 0.54 -1.23
CA TYR A 31 -2.36 0.99 -0.81
C TYR A 31 -1.97 2.32 -1.44
N VAL A 32 -2.36 2.56 -2.68
CA VAL A 32 -1.99 3.80 -3.41
C VAL A 32 -2.88 4.97 -3.01
N ILE A 33 -4.20 4.78 -2.98
CA ILE A 33 -5.18 5.84 -2.73
C ILE A 33 -4.94 6.58 -1.40
N SER A 34 -4.57 5.87 -0.34
CA SER A 34 -4.31 6.49 0.96
C SER A 34 -3.12 7.46 0.91
N GLY A 35 -2.09 7.15 0.12
CA GLY A 35 -0.94 8.02 -0.09
C GLY A 35 -1.27 9.28 -0.89
N ASP A 36 -2.13 9.16 -1.89
CA ASP A 36 -2.56 10.29 -2.72
C ASP A 36 -3.27 11.36 -1.89
N PHE A 37 -4.20 10.98 -1.04
CA PHE A 37 -4.90 11.91 -0.15
C PHE A 37 -3.98 12.58 0.88
N ALA A 38 -2.89 11.93 1.28
CA ALA A 38 -1.99 12.43 2.31
C ALA A 38 -0.84 13.30 1.76
N GLY A 39 -0.45 13.14 0.49
CA GLY A 39 0.81 13.68 -0.03
C GLY A 39 0.69 14.67 -1.19
N TRP A 40 -0.34 14.58 -2.01
CA TRP A 40 -0.42 15.38 -3.23
C TRP A 40 -0.49 16.89 -3.01
N ASN A 41 -1.23 17.32 -1.99
CA ASN A 41 -1.32 18.73 -1.62
C ASN A 41 0.05 19.33 -1.29
N PHE A 42 0.92 18.61 -0.59
CA PHE A 42 2.28 19.07 -0.27
C PHE A 42 3.14 19.14 -1.52
N GLY A 43 3.11 18.12 -2.37
CA GLY A 43 3.87 18.09 -3.61
C GLY A 43 3.46 19.21 -4.58
N ILE A 44 2.16 19.49 -4.70
CA ILE A 44 1.66 20.59 -5.54
C ILE A 44 2.03 21.95 -4.94
N ALA A 45 1.98 22.11 -3.61
CA ALA A 45 2.35 23.36 -2.95
C ALA A 45 3.84 23.70 -3.14
N GLU A 46 4.73 22.72 -3.12
CA GLU A 46 6.18 22.92 -3.23
C GLU A 46 6.65 23.05 -4.70
N ALA A 47 6.16 22.20 -5.59
CA ALA A 47 6.66 22.11 -6.96
C ALA A 47 5.75 22.79 -8.01
N GLY A 48 4.58 23.24 -7.60
CA GLY A 48 3.52 23.67 -8.51
C GLY A 48 2.96 22.50 -9.32
N TRP A 49 1.88 22.73 -10.05
CA TRP A 49 1.21 21.69 -10.82
C TRP A 49 2.13 21.03 -11.86
N GLY A 50 2.89 21.83 -12.63
CA GLY A 50 3.76 21.32 -13.69
C GLY A 50 4.92 20.49 -13.17
N GLY A 51 5.60 20.97 -12.13
CA GLY A 51 6.71 20.24 -11.50
C GLY A 51 6.24 18.94 -10.85
N PHE A 52 5.11 18.98 -10.16
CA PHE A 52 4.50 17.80 -9.56
C PHE A 52 4.07 16.77 -10.61
N ALA A 53 3.46 17.20 -11.73
CA ALA A 53 3.04 16.29 -12.80
C ALA A 53 4.23 15.57 -13.43
N ILE A 54 5.35 16.25 -13.68
CA ILE A 54 6.57 15.63 -14.21
C ILE A 54 7.11 14.59 -13.21
N ALA A 55 7.21 14.96 -11.94
CA ALA A 55 7.67 14.04 -10.89
C ALA A 55 6.75 12.81 -10.78
N ALA A 56 5.44 13.00 -10.83
CA ALA A 56 4.46 11.91 -10.77
C ALA A 56 4.59 10.95 -11.96
N VAL A 57 4.81 11.45 -13.18
CA VAL A 57 5.03 10.59 -14.37
C VAL A 57 6.32 9.79 -14.22
N LEU A 58 7.42 10.40 -13.79
CA LEU A 58 8.68 9.69 -13.59
C LEU A 58 8.55 8.60 -12.52
N MET A 59 7.88 8.90 -11.41
CA MET A 59 7.61 7.93 -10.36
C MET A 59 6.68 6.81 -10.82
N ALA A 60 5.66 7.12 -11.63
CA ALA A 60 4.77 6.12 -12.20
C ALA A 60 5.53 5.12 -13.10
N VAL A 61 6.44 5.59 -13.94
CA VAL A 61 7.29 4.72 -14.77
C VAL A 61 8.18 3.83 -13.90
N MET A 62 8.81 4.40 -12.86
CA MET A 62 9.65 3.64 -11.93
C MET A 62 8.85 2.56 -11.20
N TYR A 63 7.68 2.91 -10.66
CA TYR A 63 6.82 1.96 -9.96
C TYR A 63 6.28 0.87 -10.89
N LEU A 64 5.91 1.21 -12.12
CA LEU A 64 5.46 0.24 -13.11
C LEU A 64 6.56 -0.78 -13.40
N ALA A 65 7.79 -0.34 -13.62
CA ALA A 65 8.93 -1.21 -13.83
C ALA A 65 9.19 -2.12 -12.62
N LEU A 66 9.10 -1.58 -11.40
CA LEU A 66 9.24 -2.34 -10.16
C LEU A 66 8.16 -3.42 -10.04
N VAL A 67 6.90 -3.08 -10.26
CA VAL A 67 5.76 -3.99 -10.15
C VAL A 67 5.86 -5.12 -11.18
N LEU A 68 6.22 -4.82 -12.42
CA LEU A 68 6.43 -5.82 -13.47
C LEU A 68 7.57 -6.79 -13.09
N SER A 69 8.69 -6.27 -12.59
CA SER A 69 9.81 -7.10 -12.12
C SER A 69 9.41 -8.00 -10.94
N LEU A 70 8.63 -7.47 -9.99
CA LEU A 70 8.11 -8.26 -8.86
C LEU A 70 7.11 -9.33 -9.34
N ALA A 71 6.29 -9.03 -10.33
CA ALA A 71 5.34 -9.99 -10.91
C ALA A 71 6.08 -11.16 -11.59
N GLU A 72 7.13 -10.90 -12.35
CA GLU A 72 7.98 -11.94 -12.97
C GLU A 72 8.66 -12.79 -11.89
N MET A 73 9.25 -12.18 -10.88
CA MET A 73 9.88 -12.90 -9.77
C MET A 73 8.86 -13.75 -8.99
N SER A 74 7.66 -13.23 -8.77
CA SER A 74 6.59 -13.96 -8.09
C SER A 74 6.10 -15.18 -8.89
N ALA A 75 6.06 -15.08 -10.22
CA ALA A 75 5.73 -16.20 -11.09
C ALA A 75 6.84 -17.27 -11.10
N ALA A 76 8.11 -16.85 -11.05
CA ALA A 76 9.27 -17.74 -11.05
C ALA A 76 9.50 -18.40 -9.67
N ILE A 77 9.18 -17.72 -8.58
CA ILE A 77 9.42 -18.14 -7.20
C ILE A 77 8.11 -18.04 -6.40
N PRO A 78 7.20 -19.00 -6.54
CA PRO A 78 5.89 -18.95 -5.86
C PRO A 78 6.02 -19.33 -4.37
N ALA A 79 6.75 -18.51 -3.60
CA ALA A 79 7.00 -18.71 -2.18
C ALA A 79 6.39 -17.59 -1.33
N ALA A 80 5.89 -17.94 -0.15
CA ALA A 80 5.50 -16.97 0.84
C ALA A 80 6.72 -16.19 1.36
N GLY A 81 6.60 -14.86 1.39
CA GLY A 81 7.69 -13.97 1.83
C GLY A 81 8.05 -12.86 0.84
N GLY A 82 7.44 -12.86 -0.35
CA GLY A 82 7.59 -11.77 -1.34
C GLY A 82 9.05 -11.35 -1.55
N GLY A 83 9.30 -10.03 -1.46
CA GLY A 83 10.63 -9.46 -1.68
C GLY A 83 11.76 -10.07 -0.85
N TYR A 84 11.49 -10.49 0.38
CA TYR A 84 12.46 -11.22 1.20
C TYR A 84 12.92 -12.53 0.53
N SER A 85 11.96 -13.31 0.03
CA SER A 85 12.27 -14.60 -0.63
C SER A 85 13.02 -14.40 -1.93
N PHE A 86 12.68 -13.38 -2.69
CA PHE A 86 13.35 -13.03 -3.95
C PHE A 86 14.79 -12.58 -3.69
N ALA A 87 14.99 -11.65 -2.74
CA ALA A 87 16.32 -11.18 -2.37
C ALA A 87 17.20 -12.30 -1.80
N ARG A 88 16.64 -13.19 -0.97
CA ARG A 88 17.36 -14.35 -0.45
C ARG A 88 17.80 -15.29 -1.56
N GLN A 89 17.00 -15.48 -2.58
CA GLN A 89 17.32 -16.37 -3.69
C GLN A 89 18.36 -15.77 -4.64
N ALA A 90 18.26 -14.46 -4.91
CA ALA A 90 19.16 -13.76 -5.82
C ALA A 90 20.51 -13.40 -5.17
N MET A 91 20.51 -12.92 -3.93
CA MET A 91 21.66 -12.36 -3.22
C MET A 91 22.11 -13.20 -2.01
N GLY A 92 21.46 -14.35 -1.77
CA GLY A 92 21.78 -15.21 -0.64
C GLY A 92 21.20 -14.74 0.71
N PRO A 93 21.62 -15.39 1.84
CA PRO A 93 21.03 -15.13 3.16
C PRO A 93 21.18 -13.69 3.63
N ALA A 94 22.31 -13.03 3.33
CA ALA A 94 22.56 -11.63 3.74
C ALA A 94 21.60 -10.67 3.01
N GLY A 95 21.39 -10.82 1.71
CA GLY A 95 20.43 -10.03 0.94
C GLY A 95 18.99 -10.22 1.44
N GLY A 96 18.60 -11.47 1.73
CA GLY A 96 17.32 -11.77 2.35
C GLY A 96 17.15 -11.09 3.71
N TYR A 97 18.16 -11.14 4.56
CA TYR A 97 18.13 -10.52 5.89
C TYR A 97 17.94 -9.00 5.80
N LEU A 98 18.72 -8.32 4.97
CA LEU A 98 18.63 -6.87 4.77
C LEU A 98 17.26 -6.45 4.23
N THR A 99 16.76 -7.17 3.23
CA THR A 99 15.41 -6.90 2.67
C THR A 99 14.33 -7.17 3.71
N GLY A 100 14.43 -8.25 4.49
CA GLY A 100 13.49 -8.56 5.55
C GLY A 100 13.49 -7.51 6.65
N LEU A 101 14.65 -6.98 7.02
CA LEU A 101 14.78 -5.90 8.00
C LEU A 101 14.17 -4.60 7.48
N ALA A 102 14.41 -4.23 6.21
CA ALA A 102 13.83 -3.05 5.59
C ALA A 102 12.30 -3.11 5.56
N VAL A 103 11.74 -4.25 5.15
CA VAL A 103 10.29 -4.51 5.16
C VAL A 103 9.72 -4.44 6.58
N LEU A 104 10.42 -5.00 7.57
CA LEU A 104 9.98 -4.93 8.98
C LEU A 104 9.90 -3.48 9.46
N ILE A 105 10.90 -2.66 9.16
CA ILE A 105 10.93 -1.24 9.52
C ILE A 105 9.79 -0.50 8.83
N GLU A 106 9.58 -0.72 7.53
CA GLU A 106 8.48 -0.14 6.76
C GLU A 106 7.12 -0.44 7.41
N TYR A 107 6.84 -1.71 7.66
CA TYR A 107 5.56 -2.13 8.26
C TYR A 107 5.39 -1.74 9.73
N ALA A 108 6.48 -1.40 10.43
CA ALA A 108 6.40 -0.84 11.77
C ALA A 108 6.07 0.66 11.76
N LEU A 109 6.63 1.41 10.80
CA LEU A 109 6.49 2.87 10.74
C LEU A 109 5.26 3.33 9.94
N ALA A 110 4.92 2.66 8.84
CA ALA A 110 3.84 3.07 7.96
C ALA A 110 2.47 3.16 8.66
N PRO A 111 2.04 2.18 9.49
CA PRO A 111 0.76 2.29 10.20
C PRO A 111 0.70 3.48 11.16
N ALA A 112 1.82 3.81 11.83
CA ALA A 112 1.89 4.95 12.70
C ALA A 112 1.70 6.28 11.94
N ALA A 113 2.35 6.42 10.79
CA ALA A 113 2.19 7.59 9.93
C ALA A 113 0.73 7.72 9.42
N ILE A 114 0.13 6.62 8.99
CA ILE A 114 -1.27 6.60 8.49
C ILE A 114 -2.24 7.05 9.58
N VAL A 115 -2.07 6.58 10.81
CA VAL A 115 -2.94 6.98 11.94
C VAL A 115 -2.81 8.47 12.25
N ILE A 116 -1.62 9.06 12.11
CA ILE A 116 -1.41 10.51 12.25
C ILE A 116 -2.18 11.28 11.17
N PHE A 117 -2.12 10.85 9.90
CA PHE A 117 -2.89 11.46 8.82
C PHE A 117 -4.41 11.37 9.04
N ILE A 118 -4.90 10.22 9.50
CA ILE A 118 -6.31 10.05 9.87
C ILE A 118 -6.68 11.01 11.01
N GLY A 119 -5.82 11.13 12.02
CA GLY A 119 -6.03 12.06 13.14
C GLY A 119 -6.13 13.51 12.69
N SER A 120 -5.29 13.94 11.76
CA SER A 120 -5.36 15.27 11.18
C SER A 120 -6.65 15.51 10.37
N ALA A 121 -7.12 14.49 9.64
CA ALA A 121 -8.40 14.57 8.93
C ALA A 121 -9.60 14.64 9.89
N VAL A 122 -9.57 13.87 10.98
CA VAL A 122 -10.59 13.91 12.03
C VAL A 122 -10.61 15.29 12.71
N GLU A 123 -9.43 15.84 12.99
CA GLU A 123 -9.31 17.19 13.57
C GLU A 123 -9.91 18.26 12.66
N ALA A 124 -9.62 18.20 11.36
CA ALA A 124 -10.19 19.13 10.39
C ALA A 124 -11.71 19.10 10.31
N LEU A 125 -12.33 17.94 10.56
CA LEU A 125 -13.78 17.75 10.47
C LEU A 125 -14.51 17.98 11.80
N THR A 126 -13.90 17.65 12.93
CA THR A 126 -14.55 17.58 14.23
C THR A 126 -13.94 18.49 15.30
N GLY A 127 -12.73 19.00 15.05
CA GLY A 127 -11.93 19.73 16.04
C GLY A 127 -11.27 18.84 17.11
N PHE A 128 -11.44 17.52 17.04
CA PHE A 128 -10.83 16.56 17.97
C PHE A 128 -9.56 15.98 17.40
N ASN A 129 -8.45 16.08 18.16
CA ASN A 129 -7.20 15.42 17.86
C ASN A 129 -6.57 14.88 19.15
N GLY A 130 -5.58 14.00 19.01
CA GLY A 130 -4.76 13.54 20.10
C GLY A 130 -4.63 12.03 20.22
N PRO A 131 -3.95 11.55 21.26
CA PRO A 131 -3.59 10.14 21.42
C PRO A 131 -4.80 9.18 21.42
N TRP A 132 -5.94 9.64 21.86
CA TRP A 132 -7.17 8.83 21.91
C TRP A 132 -7.74 8.54 20.53
N VAL A 133 -7.66 9.50 19.61
CA VAL A 133 -8.06 9.31 18.21
C VAL A 133 -7.14 8.29 17.56
N TYR A 134 -5.82 8.42 17.76
CA TYR A 134 -4.84 7.48 17.23
C TYR A 134 -5.04 6.07 17.80
N ALA A 135 -5.25 5.95 19.10
CA ALA A 135 -5.51 4.67 19.76
C ALA A 135 -6.77 4.00 19.24
N LEU A 136 -7.86 4.77 19.04
CA LEU A 136 -9.12 4.25 18.50
C LEU A 136 -8.91 3.62 17.11
N PHE A 137 -8.29 4.34 16.17
CA PHE A 137 -8.07 3.84 14.83
C PHE A 137 -7.07 2.68 14.80
N TYR A 138 -6.03 2.73 15.64
CA TYR A 138 -5.08 1.64 15.76
C TYR A 138 -5.76 0.35 16.24
N LEU A 139 -6.57 0.43 17.29
CA LEU A 139 -7.32 -0.71 17.83
C LEU A 139 -8.33 -1.24 16.81
N LEU A 140 -9.01 -0.37 16.09
CA LEU A 140 -9.95 -0.74 15.04
C LEU A 140 -9.25 -1.54 13.92
N PHE A 141 -8.13 -1.04 13.40
CA PHE A 141 -7.40 -1.72 12.33
C PHE A 141 -6.75 -3.02 12.80
N VAL A 142 -6.16 -3.04 13.98
CA VAL A 142 -5.63 -4.27 14.59
C VAL A 142 -6.75 -5.29 14.81
N GLY A 143 -7.91 -4.85 15.30
CA GLY A 143 -9.08 -5.71 15.48
C GLY A 143 -9.55 -6.35 14.17
N ILE A 144 -9.62 -5.59 13.08
CA ILE A 144 -9.97 -6.11 11.75
C ILE A 144 -8.95 -7.17 11.29
N HIS A 145 -7.66 -6.93 11.50
CA HIS A 145 -6.62 -7.88 11.12
C HIS A 145 -6.64 -9.14 11.97
N LEU A 146 -6.97 -9.03 13.26
CA LEU A 146 -7.15 -10.19 14.14
C LEU A 146 -8.37 -11.04 13.78
N ALA A 147 -9.40 -10.46 13.16
CA ALA A 147 -10.55 -11.20 12.64
C ALA A 147 -10.19 -12.10 11.43
N GLY A 148 -9.06 -11.85 10.79
CA GLY A 148 -8.50 -12.66 9.73
C GLY A 148 -8.25 -11.88 8.43
N VAL A 149 -7.29 -12.38 7.65
CA VAL A 149 -6.84 -11.74 6.40
C VAL A 149 -7.99 -11.58 5.39
N GLY A 150 -8.88 -12.56 5.30
CA GLY A 150 -10.03 -12.50 4.38
C GLY A 150 -11.02 -11.38 4.72
N GLU A 151 -11.29 -11.15 5.99
CA GLU A 151 -12.16 -10.06 6.44
C GLU A 151 -11.49 -8.70 6.26
N ALA A 152 -10.20 -8.59 6.57
CA ALA A 152 -9.43 -7.39 6.33
C ALA A 152 -9.46 -7.00 4.84
N LEU A 153 -9.27 -7.94 3.91
CA LEU A 153 -9.35 -7.70 2.47
C LEU A 153 -10.72 -7.19 2.01
N LYS A 154 -11.81 -7.72 2.57
CA LYS A 154 -13.17 -7.26 2.26
C LYS A 154 -13.38 -5.81 2.71
N VAL A 155 -12.98 -5.49 3.95
CA VAL A 155 -13.07 -4.13 4.48
C VAL A 155 -12.26 -3.16 3.64
N MET A 156 -11.03 -3.52 3.28
CA MET A 156 -10.18 -2.71 2.41
C MET A 156 -10.83 -2.49 1.04
N MET A 157 -11.46 -3.49 0.45
CA MET A 157 -12.15 -3.34 -0.83
C MET A 157 -13.33 -2.38 -0.77
N VAL A 158 -14.10 -2.39 0.33
CA VAL A 158 -15.20 -1.43 0.54
C VAL A 158 -14.66 -0.01 0.69
N ILE A 159 -13.64 0.18 1.52
CA ILE A 159 -13.01 1.50 1.74
C ILE A 159 -12.43 2.05 0.43
N SER A 160 -11.74 1.20 -0.35
CA SER A 160 -11.20 1.60 -1.65
C SER A 160 -12.28 1.96 -2.65
N GLY A 161 -13.37 1.21 -2.68
CA GLY A 161 -14.52 1.53 -3.52
C GLY A 161 -15.10 2.90 -3.19
N LEU A 162 -15.26 3.22 -1.91
CA LEU A 162 -15.71 4.53 -1.46
C LEU A 162 -14.72 5.64 -1.82
N ALA A 163 -13.42 5.40 -1.68
CA ALA A 163 -12.38 6.35 -2.04
C ALA A 163 -12.36 6.64 -3.56
N VAL A 164 -12.48 5.61 -4.40
CA VAL A 164 -12.59 5.77 -5.86
C VAL A 164 -13.84 6.56 -6.23
N LEU A 165 -14.97 6.27 -5.62
CA LEU A 165 -16.21 7.04 -5.83
C LEU A 165 -16.05 8.50 -5.43
N ALA A 166 -15.37 8.78 -4.32
CA ALA A 166 -15.08 10.15 -3.88
C ALA A 166 -14.21 10.89 -4.90
N ILE A 167 -13.17 10.24 -5.45
CA ILE A 167 -12.32 10.83 -6.49
C ILE A 167 -13.13 11.14 -7.77
N ILE A 168 -13.97 10.19 -8.22
CA ILE A 168 -14.80 10.38 -9.41
C ILE A 168 -15.79 11.52 -9.17
N ALA A 169 -16.44 11.59 -8.02
CA ALA A 169 -17.37 12.67 -7.67
C ALA A 169 -16.65 14.02 -7.65
N THR A 170 -15.46 14.11 -7.03
CA THR A 170 -14.65 15.33 -7.02
C THR A 170 -14.25 15.75 -8.42
N ALA A 171 -13.77 14.82 -9.24
CA ALA A 171 -13.40 15.09 -10.61
C ALA A 171 -14.61 15.60 -11.44
N PHE A 172 -15.78 15.00 -11.25
CA PHE A 172 -17.01 15.45 -11.91
C PHE A 172 -17.38 16.87 -11.50
N VAL A 173 -17.35 17.19 -10.22
CA VAL A 173 -17.64 18.54 -9.71
C VAL A 173 -16.62 19.56 -10.25
N LEU A 174 -15.34 19.21 -10.29
CA LEU A 174 -14.30 20.11 -10.82
C LEU A 174 -14.50 20.38 -12.32
N ILE A 175 -14.81 19.34 -13.11
CA ILE A 175 -15.04 19.50 -14.57
C ILE A 175 -16.28 20.35 -14.85
N THR A 176 -17.36 20.17 -14.07
CA THR A 176 -18.61 20.94 -14.26
C THR A 176 -18.52 22.39 -13.79
N ASN A 177 -17.57 22.71 -12.90
CA ASN A 177 -17.34 24.06 -12.39
C ASN A 177 -16.00 24.66 -12.88
N PHE A 178 -15.42 24.09 -13.94
CA PHE A 178 -14.17 24.58 -14.49
C PHE A 178 -14.42 25.85 -15.31
N ASP A 179 -14.04 27.00 -14.78
CA ASP A 179 -13.98 28.28 -15.50
C ASP A 179 -12.60 28.41 -16.14
N ALA A 180 -12.56 28.49 -17.46
CA ALA A 180 -11.34 28.63 -18.26
C ALA A 180 -10.89 30.10 -18.44
N SER A 181 -11.28 31.00 -17.51
CA SER A 181 -10.91 32.42 -17.53
C SER A 181 -9.50 32.69 -17.02
#